data_59637fbcdea3b0bb359bbf8abc5ef10f
#
_entry.id   59637fbcdea3b0bb359bbf8abc5ef10f
#
_cell.length_a   1.000
_cell.length_b   1.000
_cell.length_c   1.000
_cell.angle_alpha   90.00
_cell.angle_beta   90.00
_cell.angle_gamma   90.00
#
_symmetry.space_group_name_H-M   'P 1'
#
loop_
_entity.id
_entity.type
_entity.pdbx_description
1 polymer ?
#
loop_
_entity_poly.entity_id
_entity_poly.type
_entity_poly.pdbx_seq_one_letter_code
_entity_poly.pdbx_strand_id
1 'polypeptide(L)'
;HNLESRLHPSAKVISIPGEGLVELIESGQADSEQMHKRLTELLGDYAGQVDAVVLGCTHYPFIKKQISSVLGDVEFFDGGAGAAHQLKRLLGQANLLASADAAADKNNSASEPDILFSSSIDTPEELKFYQEFFSQDM
;
A
#
# COMPACT_ATOMS: atom_id res chain seq x y z
N HIS A 1 2.47 5.66 19.25
CA HIS A 1 1.86 5.62 20.61
C HIS A 1 0.46 4.98 20.66
N ASN A 2 -0.36 5.08 19.60
CA ASN A 2 -1.74 4.56 19.69
C ASN A 2 -1.90 3.09 19.27
N LEU A 3 -0.98 2.54 18.49
CA LEU A 3 -1.03 1.15 18.09
C LEU A 3 -0.53 0.23 19.20
N GLU A 4 0.59 0.54 19.80
CA GLU A 4 1.21 -0.25 20.88
C GLU A 4 0.29 -0.44 22.08
N SER A 5 -0.45 0.60 22.46
CA SER A 5 -1.40 0.53 23.59
C SER A 5 -2.62 -0.35 23.33
N ARG A 6 -2.88 -0.74 22.09
CA ARG A 6 -4.03 -1.58 21.67
C ARG A 6 -3.64 -3.02 21.38
N LEU A 7 -2.34 -3.31 21.33
CA LEU A 7 -1.84 -4.66 21.15
C LEU A 7 -1.86 -5.46 22.46
N HIS A 8 -1.78 -6.78 22.36
CA HIS A 8 -1.68 -7.63 23.52
C HIS A 8 -0.43 -7.28 24.32
N PRO A 9 -0.46 -7.30 25.67
CA PRO A 9 0.68 -6.91 26.52
C PRO A 9 1.98 -7.69 26.26
N SER A 10 1.89 -8.87 25.67
CA SER A 10 3.06 -9.67 25.30
C SER A 10 3.60 -9.36 23.88
N ALA A 11 2.92 -8.52 23.11
CA ALA A 11 3.40 -8.16 21.79
C ALA A 11 4.62 -7.23 21.90
N LYS A 12 5.69 -7.61 21.22
CA LYS A 12 6.89 -6.78 21.08
C LYS A 12 6.80 -6.01 19.77
N VAL A 13 6.79 -4.69 19.84
CA VAL A 13 6.79 -3.82 18.67
C VAL A 13 8.18 -3.26 18.45
N ILE A 14 8.65 -3.36 17.21
CA ILE A 14 9.91 -2.78 16.75
C ILE A 14 9.57 -1.78 15.66
N SER A 15 9.97 -0.53 15.85
CA SER A 15 9.70 0.56 14.90
C SER A 15 10.96 0.85 14.10
N ILE A 16 10.88 0.69 12.78
CA ILE A 16 12.02 0.87 11.87
C ILE A 16 11.65 1.94 10.83
N PRO A 17 12.40 3.05 10.76
CA PRO A 17 12.21 4.02 9.70
C PRO A 17 12.69 3.46 8.36
N GLY A 18 11.83 3.48 7.35
CA GLY A 18 12.14 2.98 6.00
C GLY A 18 12.82 4.03 5.11
N GLU A 19 13.89 4.63 5.60
CA GLU A 19 14.65 5.67 4.87
C GLU A 19 15.19 5.15 3.54
N GLY A 20 14.96 5.90 2.46
CA GLY A 20 15.42 5.57 1.11
C GLY A 20 14.53 4.58 0.35
N LEU A 21 13.53 3.97 0.99
CA LEU A 21 12.66 3.00 0.32
C LEU A 21 11.69 3.68 -0.65
N VAL A 22 11.13 4.83 -0.28
CA VAL A 22 10.16 5.57 -1.12
C VAL A 22 10.83 6.03 -2.41
N GLU A 23 12.02 6.58 -2.32
CA GLU A 23 12.79 7.06 -3.47
C GLU A 23 13.11 5.92 -4.45
N LEU A 24 13.43 4.74 -3.94
CA LEU A 24 13.66 3.56 -4.77
C LEU A 24 12.37 3.07 -5.44
N ILE A 25 11.24 3.11 -4.74
CA ILE A 25 9.93 2.73 -5.30
C ILE A 25 9.55 3.72 -6.40
N GLU A 26 9.57 5.02 -6.12
CA GLU A 26 9.18 6.07 -7.08
C GLU A 26 10.09 6.16 -8.30
N SER A 27 11.36 5.75 -8.18
CA SER A 27 12.28 5.65 -9.32
C SER A 27 12.15 4.35 -10.12
N GLY A 28 11.12 3.50 -9.84
CA GLY A 28 10.91 2.24 -10.53
C GLY A 28 11.92 1.15 -10.18
N GLN A 29 12.63 1.28 -9.07
CA GLN A 29 13.70 0.38 -8.62
C GLN A 29 13.23 -0.60 -7.53
N ALA A 30 11.93 -0.87 -7.43
CA ALA A 30 11.36 -1.77 -6.43
C ALA A 30 11.99 -3.19 -6.48
N ASP A 31 12.30 -3.69 -7.67
CA ASP A 31 12.90 -5.02 -7.89
C ASP A 31 14.43 -4.98 -8.05
N SER A 32 15.09 -3.87 -7.72
CA SER A 32 16.52 -3.70 -7.90
C SER A 32 17.34 -4.39 -6.81
N GLU A 33 18.60 -4.70 -7.12
CA GLU A 33 19.59 -5.14 -6.13
C GLU A 33 19.79 -4.09 -5.02
N GLN A 34 19.68 -2.81 -5.36
CA GLN A 34 19.76 -1.70 -4.41
C GLN A 34 18.63 -1.75 -3.39
N MET A 35 17.38 -2.03 -3.83
CA MET A 35 16.25 -2.25 -2.93
C MET A 35 16.51 -3.43 -2.00
N HIS A 36 16.94 -4.57 -2.53
CA HIS A 36 17.23 -5.75 -1.72
C HIS A 36 18.33 -5.48 -0.68
N LYS A 37 19.41 -4.81 -1.08
CA LYS A 37 20.49 -4.40 -0.18
C LYS A 37 19.95 -3.48 0.93
N ARG A 38 19.17 -2.48 0.56
CA ARG A 38 18.59 -1.52 1.53
C ARG A 38 17.66 -2.21 2.52
N LEU A 39 16.80 -3.10 2.06
CA LEU A 39 15.93 -3.89 2.93
C LEU A 39 16.74 -4.81 3.85
N THR A 40 17.80 -5.43 3.36
CA THR A 40 18.69 -6.27 4.18
C THR A 40 19.37 -5.45 5.28
N GLU A 41 19.83 -4.24 4.97
CA GLU A 41 20.41 -3.33 5.97
C GLU A 41 19.40 -2.93 7.07
N LEU A 42 18.13 -2.71 6.70
CA LEU A 42 17.09 -2.26 7.62
C LEU A 42 16.48 -3.41 8.43
N LEU A 43 16.30 -4.57 7.83
CA LEU A 43 15.43 -5.63 8.32
C LEU A 43 16.18 -6.95 8.59
N GLY A 44 17.41 -7.12 8.09
CA GLY A 44 18.13 -8.40 8.12
C GLY A 44 18.30 -8.99 9.52
N ASP A 45 18.51 -8.15 10.52
CA ASP A 45 18.64 -8.58 11.92
C ASP A 45 17.35 -9.19 12.50
N TYR A 46 16.21 -8.99 11.82
CA TYR A 46 14.90 -9.48 12.26
C TYR A 46 14.39 -10.66 11.44
N ALA A 47 15.19 -11.15 10.50
CA ALA A 47 14.82 -12.28 9.65
C ALA A 47 14.44 -13.51 10.48
N GLY A 48 13.26 -14.06 10.23
CA GLY A 48 12.71 -15.21 10.96
C GLY A 48 12.39 -14.96 12.43
N GLN A 49 12.38 -13.69 12.89
CA GLN A 49 12.12 -13.31 14.28
C GLN A 49 10.86 -12.49 14.48
N VAL A 50 10.14 -12.19 13.41
CA VAL A 50 8.90 -11.40 13.44
C VAL A 50 7.77 -12.18 12.80
N ASP A 51 6.58 -12.06 13.35
CA ASP A 51 5.38 -12.75 12.86
C ASP A 51 4.63 -11.88 11.86
N ALA A 52 4.72 -10.55 12.00
CA ALA A 52 3.94 -9.62 11.22
C ALA A 52 4.66 -8.29 10.97
N VAL A 53 4.31 -7.63 9.88
CA VAL A 53 4.78 -6.30 9.48
C VAL A 53 3.60 -5.36 9.30
N VAL A 54 3.63 -4.22 10.00
CA VAL A 54 2.68 -3.13 9.77
C VAL A 54 3.32 -2.11 8.85
N LEU A 55 2.73 -1.91 7.69
CA LEU A 55 3.19 -0.96 6.69
C LEU A 55 2.61 0.42 6.97
N GLY A 56 3.43 1.30 7.50
CA GLY A 56 3.05 2.65 7.91
C GLY A 56 3.16 3.72 6.81
N CYS A 57 3.42 3.32 5.58
CA CYS A 57 3.56 4.19 4.42
C CYS A 57 2.74 3.66 3.25
N THR A 58 2.15 4.55 2.46
CA THR A 58 1.33 4.20 1.29
C THR A 58 2.13 3.53 0.17
N HIS A 59 3.45 3.71 0.13
CA HIS A 59 4.33 3.09 -0.86
C HIS A 59 4.75 1.66 -0.50
N TYR A 60 4.82 1.31 0.76
CA TYR A 60 5.35 0.01 1.18
C TYR A 60 4.53 -1.22 0.75
N PRO A 61 3.21 -1.14 0.51
CA PRO A 61 2.48 -2.26 -0.08
C PRO A 61 3.07 -2.78 -1.40
N PHE A 62 3.71 -1.93 -2.19
CA PHE A 62 4.33 -2.29 -3.48
C PHE A 62 5.61 -3.12 -3.37
N ILE A 63 6.21 -3.18 -2.19
CA ILE A 63 7.45 -3.95 -1.93
C ILE A 63 7.25 -5.09 -0.92
N LYS A 64 6.02 -5.57 -0.71
CA LYS A 64 5.74 -6.70 0.19
C LYS A 64 6.56 -7.94 -0.14
N LYS A 65 6.68 -8.26 -1.43
CA LYS A 65 7.48 -9.41 -1.91
C LYS A 65 8.96 -9.28 -1.54
N GLN A 66 9.51 -8.09 -1.71
CA GLN A 66 10.90 -7.78 -1.40
C GLN A 66 11.15 -7.81 0.12
N ILE A 67 10.21 -7.30 0.92
CA ILE A 67 10.26 -7.41 2.39
C ILE A 67 10.23 -8.87 2.82
N SER A 68 9.31 -9.69 2.27
CA SER A 68 9.27 -11.13 2.57
C SER A 68 10.54 -11.86 2.15
N SER A 69 11.21 -11.42 1.08
CA SER A 69 12.48 -12.04 0.68
C SER A 69 13.60 -11.88 1.71
N VAL A 70 13.50 -10.86 2.56
CA VAL A 70 14.47 -10.60 3.65
C VAL A 70 13.99 -11.18 4.98
N LEU A 71 12.73 -10.96 5.35
CA LEU A 71 12.19 -11.37 6.65
C LEU A 71 11.73 -12.83 6.70
N GLY A 72 11.38 -13.42 5.55
CA GLY A 72 10.72 -14.72 5.46
C GLY A 72 9.20 -14.58 5.38
N ASP A 73 8.50 -15.64 5.78
CA ASP A 73 7.03 -15.69 5.79
C ASP A 73 6.49 -14.86 6.95
N VAL A 74 5.92 -13.70 6.62
CA VAL A 74 5.36 -12.74 7.58
C VAL A 74 3.99 -12.27 7.13
N GLU A 75 3.11 -11.96 8.09
CA GLU A 75 1.80 -11.38 7.80
C GLU A 75 1.92 -9.85 7.64
N PHE A 76 1.24 -9.30 6.61
CA PHE A 76 1.27 -7.86 6.34
C PHE A 76 -0.03 -7.18 6.73
N PHE A 77 0.09 -6.06 7.39
CA PHE A 77 -1.02 -5.16 7.73
C PHE A 77 -0.76 -3.77 7.16
N ASP A 78 -1.75 -3.23 6.46
CA ASP A 78 -1.75 -1.85 5.98
C ASP A 78 -3.11 -1.17 6.21
N GLY A 79 -3.20 0.12 5.94
CA GLY A 79 -4.39 0.91 6.17
C GLY A 79 -5.43 0.88 5.04
N GLY A 80 -5.14 0.28 3.88
CA GLY A 80 -5.95 0.42 2.67
C GLY A 80 -7.38 -0.09 2.84
N ALA A 81 -7.53 -1.37 3.16
CA ALA A 81 -8.85 -1.99 3.34
C ALA A 81 -9.64 -1.34 4.49
N GLY A 82 -8.96 -1.00 5.59
CA GLY A 82 -9.57 -0.32 6.73
C GLY A 82 -10.12 1.06 6.37
N ALA A 83 -9.35 1.84 5.62
CA ALA A 83 -9.77 3.15 5.14
C ALA A 83 -10.96 3.06 4.17
N ALA A 84 -10.94 2.10 3.23
CA ALA A 84 -12.03 1.87 2.29
C ALA A 84 -13.33 1.46 3.02
N HIS A 85 -13.26 0.56 3.98
CA HIS A 85 -14.42 0.17 4.79
C HIS A 85 -14.97 1.35 5.60
N GLN A 86 -14.10 2.16 6.20
CA GLN A 86 -14.52 3.34 6.95
C GLN A 86 -15.20 4.37 6.04
N LEU A 87 -14.65 4.63 4.85
CA LEU A 87 -15.25 5.53 3.86
C LEU A 87 -16.64 5.04 3.48
N LYS A 88 -16.78 3.75 3.11
CA LYS A 88 -18.08 3.15 2.77
C LYS A 88 -19.10 3.32 3.91
N ARG A 89 -18.68 3.11 5.15
CA ARG A 89 -19.54 3.28 6.34
C ARG A 89 -20.00 4.73 6.48
N LEU A 90 -19.09 5.70 6.34
CA LEU A 90 -19.44 7.13 6.46
C LEU A 90 -20.35 7.59 5.34
N LEU A 91 -20.12 7.19 4.10
CA LEU A 91 -20.97 7.49 2.95
C LEU A 91 -22.38 6.89 3.15
N GLY A 92 -22.46 5.66 3.67
CA GLY A 92 -23.76 5.04 4.00
C GLY A 92 -24.53 5.81 5.07
N GLN A 93 -23.87 6.26 6.12
CA GLN A 93 -24.49 7.06 7.18
C GLN A 93 -24.99 8.43 6.68
N ALA A 94 -24.28 9.01 5.70
CA ALA A 94 -24.65 10.27 5.08
C ALA A 94 -25.67 10.12 3.92
N ASN A 95 -26.10 8.91 3.57
CA ASN A 95 -26.91 8.59 2.39
C ASN A 95 -26.26 9.07 1.07
N LEU A 96 -24.92 8.99 0.97
CA LEU A 96 -24.13 9.41 -0.18
C LEU A 96 -23.57 8.23 -0.99
N LEU A 97 -23.94 6.99 -0.66
CA LEU A 97 -23.58 5.84 -1.50
C LEU A 97 -24.31 5.94 -2.84
N ALA A 98 -23.58 5.66 -3.93
CA ALA A 98 -24.21 5.50 -5.24
C ALA A 98 -25.23 4.37 -5.17
N SER A 99 -26.43 4.59 -5.76
CA SER A 99 -27.41 3.53 -5.88
C SER A 99 -26.93 2.45 -6.84
N ALA A 100 -27.31 1.20 -6.57
CA ALA A 100 -26.99 0.09 -7.48
C ALA A 100 -27.52 0.34 -8.91
N ASP A 101 -28.59 1.10 -9.05
CA ASP A 101 -29.17 1.47 -10.35
C ASP A 101 -28.35 2.53 -11.09
N ALA A 102 -27.60 3.38 -10.38
CA ALA A 102 -26.69 4.34 -11.01
C ALA A 102 -25.45 3.64 -11.62
N ALA A 103 -25.09 2.48 -11.11
CA ALA A 103 -24.05 1.62 -11.69
C ALA A 103 -24.57 0.78 -12.88
N ALA A 104 -25.90 0.71 -13.06
CA ALA A 104 -26.59 -0.08 -14.07
C ALA A 104 -27.12 0.75 -15.22
N ASP A 105 -26.52 1.89 -15.55
CA ASP A 105 -26.83 2.58 -16.80
C ASP A 105 -26.33 1.72 -17.98
N LYS A 106 -27.26 0.88 -18.48
CA LYS A 106 -27.02 -0.21 -19.43
C LYS A 106 -26.56 0.22 -20.82
N ASN A 107 -26.32 1.51 -21.01
CA ASN A 107 -25.72 2.05 -22.25
C ASN A 107 -24.21 2.23 -22.16
N ASN A 108 -23.61 2.03 -20.98
CA ASN A 108 -22.17 1.95 -20.86
C ASN A 108 -21.84 0.46 -20.76
N SER A 109 -21.38 -0.15 -21.87
CA SER A 109 -20.67 -1.44 -21.82
C SER A 109 -19.74 -1.39 -20.61
N ALA A 110 -19.70 -2.46 -19.80
CA ALA A 110 -18.91 -2.55 -18.57
C ALA A 110 -17.45 -2.12 -18.84
N SER A 111 -17.24 -0.84 -18.99
CA SER A 111 -15.94 -0.20 -19.01
C SER A 111 -15.50 -0.15 -17.54
N GLU A 112 -14.29 -0.54 -17.31
CA GLU A 112 -13.61 -0.29 -16.03
C GLU A 112 -13.89 1.18 -15.63
N PRO A 113 -14.03 1.46 -14.32
CA PRO A 113 -14.28 2.82 -13.87
C PRO A 113 -13.22 3.74 -14.47
N ASP A 114 -13.66 4.84 -15.09
CA ASP A 114 -12.76 5.85 -15.62
C ASP A 114 -11.93 6.43 -14.47
N ILE A 115 -10.69 5.98 -14.36
CA ILE A 115 -9.75 6.49 -13.37
C ILE A 115 -8.96 7.62 -14.02
N LEU A 116 -9.16 8.84 -13.52
CA LEU A 116 -8.40 10.01 -13.94
C LEU A 116 -7.21 10.20 -13.01
N PHE A 117 -6.01 10.09 -13.59
CA PHE A 117 -4.78 10.43 -12.88
C PHE A 117 -4.43 11.89 -13.09
N SER A 118 -4.06 12.57 -12.01
CA SER A 118 -3.56 13.95 -12.05
C SER A 118 -2.46 14.14 -11.02
N SER A 119 -1.48 14.97 -11.33
CA SER A 119 -0.36 15.29 -10.47
C SER A 119 -0.04 16.79 -10.54
N SER A 120 0.67 17.32 -9.55
CA SER A 120 1.25 18.66 -9.62
C SER A 120 2.34 18.77 -10.70
N ILE A 121 2.91 17.65 -11.10
CA ILE A 121 3.82 17.50 -12.25
C ILE A 121 3.01 16.79 -13.34
N ASP A 122 2.28 17.57 -14.14
CA ASP A 122 1.34 17.06 -15.15
C ASP A 122 2.05 16.81 -16.48
N THR A 123 3.04 15.90 -16.49
CA THR A 123 3.72 15.44 -17.70
C THR A 123 3.18 14.09 -18.14
N PRO A 124 3.19 13.77 -19.45
CA PRO A 124 2.76 12.47 -19.95
C PRO A 124 3.53 11.29 -19.34
N GLU A 125 4.82 11.47 -19.06
CA GLU A 125 5.69 10.47 -18.47
C GLU A 125 5.29 10.17 -17.02
N GLU A 126 4.99 11.23 -16.24
CA GLU A 126 4.54 11.11 -14.85
C GLU A 126 3.18 10.42 -14.77
N LEU A 127 2.22 10.83 -15.59
CA LEU A 127 0.89 10.22 -15.63
C LEU A 127 0.95 8.76 -16.04
N LYS A 128 1.81 8.40 -17.00
CA LYS A 128 2.04 7.03 -17.40
C LYS A 128 2.63 6.20 -16.27
N PHE A 129 3.59 6.74 -15.52
CA PHE A 129 4.16 6.09 -14.36
C PHE A 129 3.08 5.74 -13.32
N TYR A 130 2.17 6.68 -12.98
CA TYR A 130 1.08 6.41 -12.04
C TYR A 130 0.09 5.37 -12.56
N GLN A 131 -0.22 5.36 -13.87
CA GLN A 131 -1.08 4.34 -14.47
C GLN A 131 -0.44 2.95 -14.39
N GLU A 132 0.83 2.83 -14.72
CA GLU A 132 1.59 1.57 -14.61
C GLU A 132 1.69 1.10 -13.16
N PHE A 133 1.94 2.02 -12.23
CA PHE A 133 2.04 1.75 -10.81
C PHE A 133 0.71 1.27 -10.21
N PHE A 134 -0.40 1.89 -10.61
CA PHE A 134 -1.74 1.48 -10.20
C PHE A 134 -2.14 0.11 -10.76
N SER A 135 -1.63 -0.26 -11.94
CA SER A 135 -1.93 -1.53 -12.62
C SER A 135 -1.11 -2.70 -12.07
N GLN A 136 -0.14 -2.46 -11.20
CA GLN A 136 0.58 -3.54 -10.52
C GLN A 136 -0.36 -4.16 -9.47
N ASP A 137 -0.62 -5.45 -9.57
CA ASP A 137 -1.40 -6.21 -8.59
C ASP A 137 -0.77 -6.04 -7.19
N MET A 138 -1.53 -5.35 -6.32
CA MET A 138 -1.20 -5.18 -4.91
C MET A 138 -1.52 -6.46 -4.13
#